data_3cf266a6359ae246e6a33a51682f8f02
#
_entry.id   3cf266a6359ae246e6a33a51682f8f02
#
_cell.length_a   1.000
_cell.length_b   1.000
_cell.length_c   1.000
_cell.angle_alpha   90.00
_cell.angle_beta   90.00
_cell.angle_gamma   90.00
#
_symmetry.space_group_name_H-M   'P 1'
#
loop_
_entity.id
_entity.type
_entity.pdbx_description
1 polymer ?
#
loop_
_entity_poly.entity_id
_entity_poly.type
_entity_poly.pdbx_seq_one_letter_code
_entity_poly.pdbx_strand_id
1 'polypeptide(L)'
;MERWQVLMKEVKGEKFFHFMPAPLIEKTSTEFAALMTSNINRADVVHSEKLNEFTEKVVRFGWSIKFVNKAIDNFSNIVFELLEEKGIIDQSNLRSFVMIFDSWIAPLRESIIEAYSVEWERTVSLQKIALQELSASLIPVFEKISVMPLVGTIDTERAKLIMENLLDGVVKQRAEVVLLDITGVPVVDTMVAHHIIQAADAVRLVGAKCMLVGIRPEIAQTIVTLGIDLNDFTTTSTLQRGMQEALGLTNRTIVEVEPS
;
A
#
# COMPACT_ATOMS: atom_id res chain seq x y z
N MET A 1 -13.25 -35.04 -1.26
CA MET A 1 -12.03 -34.26 -1.58
C MET A 1 -11.79 -34.17 -3.08
N GLU A 2 -11.69 -35.26 -3.81
CA GLU A 2 -11.41 -35.26 -5.27
C GLU A 2 -12.43 -34.41 -6.07
N ARG A 3 -13.74 -34.56 -5.84
CA ARG A 3 -14.79 -33.76 -6.51
C ARG A 3 -14.58 -32.26 -6.28
N TRP A 4 -14.23 -31.84 -5.07
CA TRP A 4 -14.00 -30.43 -4.75
C TRP A 4 -12.74 -29.88 -5.45
N GLN A 5 -11.65 -30.64 -5.47
CA GLN A 5 -10.42 -30.26 -6.18
C GLN A 5 -10.64 -30.09 -7.68
N VAL A 6 -11.48 -30.94 -8.28
CA VAL A 6 -11.84 -30.83 -9.71
C VAL A 6 -12.61 -29.53 -9.95
N LEU A 7 -13.66 -29.24 -9.14
CA LEU A 7 -14.45 -28.02 -9.26
C LEU A 7 -13.62 -26.76 -9.05
N MET A 8 -12.64 -26.81 -8.15
CA MET A 8 -11.75 -25.67 -7.91
C MET A 8 -10.81 -25.37 -9.09
N LYS A 9 -10.37 -26.39 -9.82
CA LYS A 9 -9.59 -26.23 -11.07
C LYS A 9 -10.39 -25.62 -12.21
N GLU A 10 -11.72 -25.79 -12.20
CA GLU A 10 -12.62 -25.24 -13.21
C GLU A 10 -12.97 -23.77 -12.98
N VAL A 11 -12.60 -23.16 -11.85
CA VAL A 11 -12.83 -21.74 -11.59
C VAL A 11 -11.89 -20.92 -12.50
N LYS A 12 -12.42 -20.56 -13.69
CA LYS A 12 -11.69 -19.77 -14.70
C LYS A 12 -11.36 -18.37 -14.19
N GLY A 13 -10.15 -17.91 -14.45
CA GLY A 13 -9.73 -16.51 -14.26
C GLY A 13 -8.81 -16.23 -13.08
N GLU A 14 -8.51 -17.20 -12.26
CA GLU A 14 -7.57 -17.03 -11.13
C GLU A 14 -6.14 -17.28 -11.58
N LYS A 15 -5.38 -16.19 -11.72
CA LYS A 15 -3.99 -16.23 -12.22
C LYS A 15 -3.03 -17.03 -11.35
N PHE A 16 -3.32 -17.16 -10.05
CA PHE A 16 -2.42 -17.84 -9.10
C PHE A 16 -2.25 -19.35 -9.39
N PHE A 17 -3.25 -20.03 -9.98
CA PHE A 17 -3.12 -21.45 -10.37
C PHE A 17 -2.03 -21.69 -11.42
N HIS A 18 -1.69 -20.66 -12.21
CA HIS A 18 -0.62 -20.79 -13.21
C HIS A 18 0.79 -20.70 -12.60
N PHE A 19 0.91 -20.11 -11.41
CA PHE A 19 2.19 -19.89 -10.75
C PHE A 19 2.41 -20.79 -9.53
N MET A 20 1.37 -21.49 -9.06
CA MET A 20 1.46 -22.32 -7.86
C MET A 20 1.73 -23.79 -8.20
N PRO A 21 2.77 -24.42 -7.60
CA PRO A 21 3.03 -25.84 -7.78
C PRO A 21 1.84 -26.71 -7.34
N ALA A 22 1.54 -27.76 -8.13
CA ALA A 22 0.42 -28.67 -7.85
C ALA A 22 0.40 -29.26 -6.42
N PRO A 23 1.55 -29.67 -5.80
CA PRO A 23 1.56 -30.16 -4.43
C PRO A 23 1.13 -29.12 -3.40
N LEU A 24 1.41 -27.84 -3.67
CA LEU A 24 1.03 -26.73 -2.78
C LEU A 24 -0.47 -26.45 -2.86
N ILE A 25 -1.05 -26.53 -4.06
CA ILE A 25 -2.50 -26.43 -4.28
C ILE A 25 -3.21 -27.54 -3.52
N GLU A 26 -2.74 -28.77 -3.65
CA GLU A 26 -3.32 -29.92 -2.97
C GLU A 26 -3.25 -29.82 -1.44
N LYS A 27 -2.10 -29.44 -0.89
CA LYS A 27 -1.92 -29.19 0.53
C LYS A 27 -2.87 -28.10 1.05
N THR A 28 -2.92 -26.96 0.36
CA THR A 28 -3.78 -25.81 0.76
C THR A 28 -5.27 -26.17 0.64
N SER A 29 -5.64 -26.95 -0.36
CA SER A 29 -7.00 -27.47 -0.53
C SER A 29 -7.40 -28.42 0.60
N THR A 30 -6.47 -29.26 1.04
CA THR A 30 -6.70 -30.20 2.19
C THR A 30 -6.84 -29.43 3.50
N GLU A 31 -6.01 -28.42 3.72
CA GLU A 31 -6.11 -27.53 4.88
C GLU A 31 -7.45 -26.77 4.91
N PHE A 32 -7.89 -26.24 3.76
CA PHE A 32 -9.20 -25.61 3.65
C PHE A 32 -10.35 -26.55 4.02
N ALA A 33 -10.37 -27.76 3.44
CA ALA A 33 -11.41 -28.73 3.77
C ALA A 33 -11.38 -29.18 5.24
N ALA A 34 -10.19 -29.28 5.85
CA ALA A 34 -10.05 -29.56 7.27
C ALA A 34 -10.61 -28.41 8.14
N LEU A 35 -10.38 -27.16 7.75
CA LEU A 35 -10.99 -25.98 8.38
C LEU A 35 -12.51 -26.02 8.30
N MET A 36 -13.05 -26.27 7.09
CA MET A 36 -14.48 -26.35 6.87
C MET A 36 -15.14 -27.43 7.74
N THR A 37 -14.52 -28.59 7.88
CA THR A 37 -15.07 -29.70 8.67
C THR A 37 -14.88 -29.55 10.18
N SER A 38 -13.82 -28.85 10.63
CA SER A 38 -13.58 -28.66 12.07
C SER A 38 -14.57 -27.71 12.73
N ASN A 39 -15.17 -26.79 11.96
CA ASN A 39 -16.19 -25.86 12.46
C ASN A 39 -17.52 -26.56 12.86
N ILE A 40 -17.74 -27.80 12.45
CA ILE A 40 -18.97 -28.55 12.79
C ILE A 40 -19.09 -28.76 14.31
N ASN A 41 -18.00 -28.76 15.06
CA ASN A 41 -17.99 -29.17 16.45
C ASN A 41 -17.82 -28.06 17.50
N ARG A 42 -17.49 -26.81 17.19
CA ARG A 42 -17.55 -25.63 18.09
C ARG A 42 -16.75 -24.42 17.59
N ALA A 43 -17.29 -23.21 17.88
CA ALA A 43 -16.58 -21.93 17.76
C ALA A 43 -15.63 -21.74 18.97
N ASP A 44 -14.43 -22.31 18.93
CA ASP A 44 -13.40 -22.10 19.94
C ASP A 44 -12.31 -21.15 19.43
N VAL A 45 -11.61 -20.44 20.34
CA VAL A 45 -10.50 -19.52 20.06
C VAL A 45 -9.42 -20.17 19.15
N VAL A 46 -9.16 -21.46 19.32
CA VAL A 46 -8.22 -22.24 18.49
C VAL A 46 -8.64 -22.31 17.02
N HIS A 47 -9.96 -22.27 16.74
CA HIS A 47 -10.46 -22.25 15.37
C HIS A 47 -10.21 -20.90 14.72
N SER A 48 -10.38 -19.80 15.45
CA SER A 48 -10.10 -18.45 14.97
C SER A 48 -8.63 -18.26 14.60
N GLU A 49 -7.69 -18.75 15.42
CA GLU A 49 -6.26 -18.70 15.11
C GLU A 49 -5.91 -19.45 13.82
N LYS A 50 -6.38 -20.68 13.67
CA LYS A 50 -6.16 -21.49 12.47
C LYS A 50 -6.76 -20.85 11.21
N LEU A 51 -7.92 -20.20 11.36
CA LEU A 51 -8.58 -19.48 10.28
C LEU A 51 -7.75 -18.28 9.85
N ASN A 52 -7.22 -17.52 10.80
CA ASN A 52 -6.36 -16.38 10.52
C ASN A 52 -5.05 -16.81 9.85
N GLU A 53 -4.38 -17.84 10.35
CA GLU A 53 -3.18 -18.40 9.72
C GLU A 53 -3.45 -18.86 8.28
N PHE A 54 -4.57 -19.54 8.05
CA PHE A 54 -4.98 -19.96 6.71
C PHE A 54 -5.25 -18.75 5.80
N THR A 55 -5.94 -17.73 6.31
CA THR A 55 -6.27 -16.52 5.55
C THR A 55 -5.02 -15.75 5.16
N GLU A 56 -4.09 -15.51 6.09
CA GLU A 56 -2.80 -14.89 5.79
C GLU A 56 -2.05 -15.66 4.69
N LYS A 57 -2.04 -16.97 4.78
CA LYS A 57 -1.39 -17.84 3.80
C LYS A 57 -1.99 -17.71 2.41
N VAL A 58 -3.33 -17.75 2.29
CA VAL A 58 -4.01 -17.68 0.98
C VAL A 58 -3.94 -16.29 0.38
N VAL A 59 -3.94 -15.23 1.20
CA VAL A 59 -3.68 -13.85 0.75
C VAL A 59 -2.27 -13.74 0.15
N ARG A 60 -1.25 -14.25 0.83
CA ARG A 60 0.13 -14.28 0.31
C ARG A 60 0.26 -15.07 -1.00
N PHE A 61 -0.56 -16.09 -1.19
CA PHE A 61 -0.64 -16.86 -2.42
C PHE A 61 -1.44 -16.16 -3.52
N GLY A 62 -2.02 -15.00 -3.24
CA GLY A 62 -2.79 -14.21 -4.20
C GLY A 62 -4.20 -14.76 -4.47
N TRP A 63 -4.76 -15.58 -3.56
CA TRP A 63 -6.16 -15.97 -3.67
C TRP A 63 -7.05 -14.74 -3.55
N SER A 64 -8.06 -14.64 -4.39
CA SER A 64 -9.05 -13.58 -4.24
C SER A 64 -10.15 -13.99 -3.25
N ILE A 65 -10.73 -13.02 -2.55
CA ILE A 65 -11.89 -13.28 -1.69
C ILE A 65 -13.04 -13.93 -2.46
N LYS A 66 -13.20 -13.57 -3.75
CA LYS A 66 -14.17 -14.18 -4.67
C LYS A 66 -13.90 -15.67 -4.84
N PHE A 67 -12.63 -16.05 -4.99
CA PHE A 67 -12.23 -17.45 -5.12
C PHE A 67 -12.53 -18.23 -3.84
N VAL A 68 -12.19 -17.68 -2.67
CA VAL A 68 -12.44 -18.32 -1.36
C VAL A 68 -13.95 -18.51 -1.15
N ASN A 69 -14.77 -17.51 -1.44
CA ASN A 69 -16.22 -17.64 -1.37
C ASN A 69 -16.72 -18.75 -2.31
N LYS A 70 -16.22 -18.82 -3.55
CA LYS A 70 -16.59 -19.89 -4.47
C LYS A 70 -16.15 -21.27 -3.99
N ALA A 71 -15.03 -21.36 -3.28
CA ALA A 71 -14.57 -22.58 -2.64
C ALA A 71 -15.55 -23.05 -1.57
N ILE A 72 -16.07 -22.13 -0.74
CA ILE A 72 -17.10 -22.42 0.27
C ILE A 72 -18.39 -22.90 -0.39
N ASP A 73 -18.87 -22.20 -1.43
CA ASP A 73 -20.07 -22.58 -2.15
C ASP A 73 -19.95 -23.98 -2.78
N ASN A 74 -18.82 -24.27 -3.45
CA ASN A 74 -18.58 -25.57 -4.03
C ASN A 74 -18.49 -26.67 -2.97
N PHE A 75 -17.88 -26.39 -1.81
CA PHE A 75 -17.84 -27.33 -0.68
C PHE A 75 -19.27 -27.60 -0.18
N SER A 76 -20.06 -26.56 0.01
CA SER A 76 -21.45 -26.64 0.43
C SER A 76 -22.28 -27.52 -0.50
N ASN A 77 -22.20 -27.28 -1.81
CA ASN A 77 -22.91 -28.04 -2.83
C ASN A 77 -22.56 -29.53 -2.79
N ILE A 78 -21.26 -29.86 -2.66
CA ILE A 78 -20.80 -31.26 -2.57
C ILE A 78 -21.35 -31.94 -1.33
N VAL A 79 -21.39 -31.24 -0.19
CA VAL A 79 -21.95 -31.78 1.05
C VAL A 79 -23.45 -32.07 0.86
N PHE A 80 -24.20 -31.14 0.24
CA PHE A 80 -25.61 -31.35 -0.07
C PHE A 80 -25.82 -32.56 -0.96
N GLU A 81 -25.10 -32.65 -2.09
CA GLU A 81 -25.22 -33.78 -3.02
C GLU A 81 -24.93 -35.13 -2.33
N LEU A 82 -23.87 -35.19 -1.51
CA LEU A 82 -23.53 -36.42 -0.80
C LEU A 82 -24.56 -36.86 0.23
N LEU A 83 -25.23 -35.90 0.87
CA LEU A 83 -26.25 -36.18 1.88
C LEU A 83 -27.57 -36.60 1.19
N GLU A 84 -27.89 -36.04 0.03
CA GLU A 84 -29.02 -36.44 -0.81
C GLU A 84 -28.79 -37.85 -1.39
N GLU A 85 -27.59 -38.11 -1.95
CA GLU A 85 -27.20 -39.44 -2.46
C GLU A 85 -27.31 -40.55 -1.37
N LYS A 86 -27.05 -40.19 -0.11
CA LYS A 86 -27.17 -41.12 1.03
C LYS A 86 -28.59 -41.20 1.61
N GLY A 87 -29.54 -40.46 1.06
CA GLY A 87 -30.93 -40.44 1.54
C GLY A 87 -31.10 -39.80 2.93
N ILE A 88 -30.11 -39.00 3.38
CA ILE A 88 -30.19 -38.25 4.64
C ILE A 88 -31.08 -37.02 4.47
N ILE A 89 -31.06 -36.42 3.28
CA ILE A 89 -31.92 -35.30 2.88
C ILE A 89 -32.95 -35.79 1.89
N ASP A 90 -34.21 -35.43 2.14
CA ASP A 90 -35.34 -35.66 1.26
C ASP A 90 -36.24 -34.42 1.24
N GLN A 91 -37.33 -34.46 0.44
CA GLN A 91 -38.28 -33.35 0.32
C GLN A 91 -38.93 -32.95 1.66
N SER A 92 -39.04 -33.88 2.61
CA SER A 92 -39.71 -33.63 3.89
C SER A 92 -38.84 -32.85 4.87
N ASN A 93 -37.51 -33.01 4.83
CA ASN A 93 -36.55 -32.40 5.76
C ASN A 93 -35.62 -31.34 5.13
N LEU A 94 -35.70 -31.16 3.81
CA LEU A 94 -34.83 -30.26 3.06
C LEU A 94 -34.78 -28.83 3.64
N ARG A 95 -35.94 -28.25 3.98
CA ARG A 95 -35.99 -26.89 4.54
C ARG A 95 -35.25 -26.78 5.89
N SER A 96 -35.49 -27.73 6.76
CA SER A 96 -34.84 -27.74 8.09
C SER A 96 -33.35 -27.95 7.95
N PHE A 97 -32.94 -28.79 7.02
CA PHE A 97 -31.53 -29.04 6.75
C PHE A 97 -30.85 -27.82 6.17
N VAL A 98 -31.44 -27.11 5.22
CA VAL A 98 -30.91 -25.87 4.66
C VAL A 98 -30.68 -24.82 5.77
N MET A 99 -31.65 -24.65 6.68
CA MET A 99 -31.51 -23.70 7.78
C MET A 99 -30.38 -24.07 8.74
N ILE A 100 -30.23 -25.35 9.09
CA ILE A 100 -29.15 -25.85 9.95
C ILE A 100 -27.80 -25.65 9.24
N PHE A 101 -27.74 -26.00 7.97
CA PHE A 101 -26.52 -25.90 7.18
C PHE A 101 -26.10 -24.43 6.98
N ASP A 102 -27.03 -23.54 6.70
CA ASP A 102 -26.77 -22.11 6.56
C ASP A 102 -26.29 -21.51 7.89
N SER A 103 -26.91 -21.90 9.02
CA SER A 103 -26.49 -21.46 10.34
C SER A 103 -25.05 -21.92 10.70
N TRP A 104 -24.56 -22.96 10.07
CA TRP A 104 -23.18 -23.42 10.21
C TRP A 104 -22.22 -22.72 9.26
N ILE A 105 -22.63 -22.51 7.99
CA ILE A 105 -21.77 -21.90 6.96
C ILE A 105 -21.67 -20.37 7.10
N ALA A 106 -22.75 -19.71 7.51
CA ALA A 106 -22.78 -18.26 7.58
C ALA A 106 -21.73 -17.67 8.54
N PRO A 107 -21.58 -18.16 9.79
CA PRO A 107 -20.53 -17.68 10.69
C PRO A 107 -19.12 -17.92 10.16
N LEU A 108 -18.90 -19.07 9.49
CA LEU A 108 -17.60 -19.38 8.88
C LEU A 108 -17.28 -18.39 7.74
N ARG A 109 -18.25 -18.09 6.89
CA ARG A 109 -18.09 -17.12 5.79
C ARG A 109 -17.80 -15.74 6.34
N GLU A 110 -18.52 -15.31 7.37
CA GLU A 110 -18.33 -14.04 8.05
C GLU A 110 -16.92 -13.93 8.63
N SER A 111 -16.45 -14.92 9.36
CA SER A 111 -15.09 -14.97 9.91
C SER A 111 -14.01 -14.91 8.83
N ILE A 112 -14.22 -15.58 7.69
CA ILE A 112 -13.28 -15.52 6.56
C ILE A 112 -13.25 -14.12 5.95
N ILE A 113 -14.41 -13.49 5.75
CA ILE A 113 -14.49 -12.13 5.20
C ILE A 113 -13.81 -11.14 6.14
N GLU A 114 -14.05 -11.25 7.44
CA GLU A 114 -13.41 -10.41 8.46
C GLU A 114 -11.88 -10.57 8.45
N ALA A 115 -11.39 -11.80 8.50
CA ALA A 115 -9.96 -12.09 8.46
C ALA A 115 -9.29 -11.56 7.16
N TYR A 116 -10.00 -11.68 6.01
CA TYR A 116 -9.53 -11.09 4.75
C TYR A 116 -9.47 -9.57 4.77
N SER A 117 -10.48 -8.94 5.38
CA SER A 117 -10.54 -7.48 5.51
C SER A 117 -9.38 -6.94 6.36
N VAL A 118 -9.11 -7.59 7.49
CA VAL A 118 -7.98 -7.24 8.38
C VAL A 118 -6.63 -7.38 7.66
N GLU A 119 -6.41 -8.48 6.96
CA GLU A 119 -5.14 -8.69 6.24
C GLU A 119 -4.99 -7.75 5.04
N TRP A 120 -6.10 -7.42 4.37
CA TRP A 120 -6.09 -6.41 3.32
C TRP A 120 -5.74 -5.03 3.84
N GLU A 121 -6.35 -4.57 4.93
CA GLU A 121 -6.04 -3.30 5.58
C GLU A 121 -4.57 -3.23 6.01
N ARG A 122 -4.04 -4.31 6.58
CA ARG A 122 -2.63 -4.43 6.93
C ARG A 122 -1.72 -4.30 5.72
N THR A 123 -2.05 -4.99 4.62
CA THR A 123 -1.27 -4.94 3.38
C THR A 123 -1.26 -3.54 2.78
N VAL A 124 -2.44 -2.88 2.71
CA VAL A 124 -2.57 -1.51 2.23
C VAL A 124 -1.78 -0.53 3.11
N SER A 125 -1.84 -0.70 4.43
CA SER A 125 -1.09 0.14 5.37
C SER A 125 0.42 -0.01 5.19
N LEU A 126 0.93 -1.23 5.05
CA LEU A 126 2.36 -1.47 4.79
C LEU A 126 2.81 -0.88 3.44
N GLN A 127 1.99 -1.00 2.39
CA GLN A 127 2.27 -0.36 1.11
C GLN A 127 2.30 1.16 1.22
N LYS A 128 1.34 1.75 1.97
CA LYS A 128 1.30 3.19 2.23
C LYS A 128 2.56 3.66 2.94
N ILE A 129 3.00 2.95 3.99
CA ILE A 129 4.23 3.26 4.73
C ILE A 129 5.46 3.20 3.80
N ALA A 130 5.61 2.11 3.03
CA ALA A 130 6.72 1.97 2.10
C ALA A 130 6.77 3.08 1.04
N LEU A 131 5.60 3.47 0.50
CA LEU A 131 5.50 4.60 -0.43
C LEU A 131 5.84 5.94 0.24
N GLN A 132 5.45 6.13 1.50
CA GLN A 132 5.76 7.33 2.26
C GLN A 132 7.25 7.45 2.55
N GLU A 133 7.92 6.37 2.95
CA GLU A 133 9.37 6.34 3.18
C GLU A 133 10.17 6.70 1.91
N LEU A 134 9.74 6.18 0.75
CA LEU A 134 10.39 6.49 -0.53
C LEU A 134 10.09 7.92 -1.02
N SER A 135 8.98 8.51 -0.64
CA SER A 135 8.47 9.77 -1.19
C SER A 135 9.02 11.03 -0.55
N ALA A 136 9.83 10.91 0.49
CA ALA A 136 10.42 12.04 1.21
C ALA A 136 11.93 11.82 1.51
N SER A 137 12.64 11.21 0.57
CA SER A 137 14.08 10.97 0.70
C SER A 137 14.89 12.13 0.15
N LEU A 138 15.88 12.59 0.92
CA LEU A 138 16.86 13.54 0.44
C LEU A 138 17.93 12.82 -0.39
N ILE A 139 18.05 13.17 -1.67
CA ILE A 139 18.91 12.50 -2.65
C ILE A 139 20.15 13.37 -2.90
N PRO A 140 21.36 12.91 -2.59
CA PRO A 140 22.58 13.63 -2.96
C PRO A 140 22.78 13.55 -4.48
N VAL A 141 22.82 14.69 -5.15
CA VAL A 141 23.00 14.77 -6.61
C VAL A 141 24.40 15.19 -6.98
N PHE A 142 24.95 16.13 -6.24
CA PHE A 142 26.34 16.54 -6.31
C PHE A 142 26.91 16.67 -4.90
N GLU A 143 28.23 16.75 -4.80
CA GLU A 143 28.85 17.06 -3.52
C GLU A 143 28.26 18.37 -2.97
N LYS A 144 27.70 18.34 -1.75
CA LYS A 144 27.06 19.46 -1.04
C LYS A 144 25.70 19.91 -1.61
N ILE A 145 25.19 19.27 -2.68
CA ILE A 145 23.89 19.59 -3.25
C ILE A 145 23.00 18.35 -3.20
N SER A 146 21.85 18.50 -2.58
CA SER A 146 20.84 17.44 -2.47
C SER A 146 19.47 17.90 -2.93
N VAL A 147 18.67 16.97 -3.43
CA VAL A 147 17.31 17.22 -3.92
C VAL A 147 16.34 16.38 -3.10
N MET A 148 15.25 16.97 -2.65
CA MET A 148 14.10 16.26 -2.08
C MET A 148 12.90 16.42 -3.01
N PRO A 149 12.56 15.41 -3.82
CA PRO A 149 11.36 15.46 -4.66
C PRO A 149 10.12 15.19 -3.81
N LEU A 150 9.15 16.09 -3.86
CA LEU A 150 7.85 15.96 -3.21
C LEU A 150 6.80 15.59 -4.26
N VAL A 151 6.15 14.43 -4.10
CA VAL A 151 5.17 13.91 -5.05
C VAL A 151 3.87 13.56 -4.35
N GLY A 152 2.72 14.02 -4.88
CA GLY A 152 1.40 13.78 -4.32
C GLY A 152 1.00 14.78 -3.23
N THR A 153 -0.10 14.52 -2.54
CA THR A 153 -0.65 15.40 -1.51
C THR A 153 0.22 15.41 -0.26
N ILE A 154 0.33 16.57 0.37
CA ILE A 154 1.05 16.76 1.64
C ILE A 154 0.01 17.01 2.72
N ASP A 155 -0.16 16.05 3.61
CA ASP A 155 -0.92 16.19 4.86
C ASP A 155 0.03 16.47 6.04
N THR A 156 -0.53 16.68 7.22
CA THR A 156 0.23 17.03 8.42
C THR A 156 1.23 15.93 8.83
N GLU A 157 0.85 14.66 8.73
CA GLU A 157 1.75 13.54 9.07
C GLU A 157 2.92 13.47 8.10
N ARG A 158 2.63 13.59 6.82
CA ARG A 158 3.64 13.59 5.77
C ARG A 158 4.55 14.81 5.85
N ALA A 159 4.01 15.99 6.18
CA ALA A 159 4.81 17.18 6.40
C ALA A 159 5.83 17.01 7.53
N LYS A 160 5.45 16.34 8.62
CA LYS A 160 6.35 16.00 9.71
C LYS A 160 7.47 15.05 9.24
N LEU A 161 7.13 14.00 8.50
CA LEU A 161 8.11 13.06 7.94
C LEU A 161 9.08 13.74 6.96
N ILE A 162 8.57 14.64 6.10
CA ILE A 162 9.38 15.46 5.20
C ILE A 162 10.41 16.28 6.01
N MET A 163 9.96 16.94 7.08
CA MET A 163 10.82 17.74 7.95
C MET A 163 11.92 16.89 8.59
N GLU A 164 11.56 15.76 9.19
CA GLU A 164 12.50 14.85 9.86
C GLU A 164 13.55 14.33 8.87
N ASN A 165 13.12 13.79 7.73
CA ASN A 165 14.02 13.26 6.71
C ASN A 165 14.91 14.34 6.07
N LEU A 166 14.36 15.53 5.91
CA LEU A 166 15.10 16.68 5.37
C LEU A 166 16.26 17.08 6.28
N LEU A 167 15.99 17.31 7.58
CA LEU A 167 16.99 17.71 8.55
C LEU A 167 18.04 16.63 8.75
N ASP A 168 17.62 15.39 8.90
CA ASP A 168 18.50 14.24 9.06
C ASP A 168 19.41 14.07 7.83
N GLY A 169 18.83 14.19 6.63
CA GLY A 169 19.55 14.10 5.37
C GLY A 169 20.56 15.23 5.18
N VAL A 170 20.21 16.48 5.51
CA VAL A 170 21.12 17.63 5.43
C VAL A 170 22.36 17.41 6.28
N VAL A 171 22.16 16.95 7.51
CA VAL A 171 23.28 16.69 8.44
C VAL A 171 24.13 15.51 7.97
N LYS A 172 23.50 14.38 7.60
CA LYS A 172 24.20 13.17 7.16
C LYS A 172 25.01 13.39 5.89
N GLN A 173 24.44 14.12 4.93
CA GLN A 173 25.06 14.35 3.62
C GLN A 173 25.95 15.60 3.58
N ARG A 174 25.97 16.39 4.67
CA ARG A 174 26.67 17.68 4.74
C ARG A 174 26.27 18.60 3.59
N ALA A 175 24.97 18.63 3.27
CA ALA A 175 24.44 19.43 2.20
C ALA A 175 24.55 20.94 2.54
N GLU A 176 25.11 21.72 1.62
CA GLU A 176 25.14 23.20 1.73
C GLU A 176 23.95 23.83 1.01
N VAL A 177 23.41 23.12 -0.02
CA VAL A 177 22.23 23.55 -0.78
C VAL A 177 21.27 22.37 -0.90
N VAL A 178 20.02 22.64 -0.61
CA VAL A 178 18.92 21.68 -0.76
C VAL A 178 17.86 22.24 -1.70
N LEU A 179 17.49 21.44 -2.70
CA LEU A 179 16.39 21.76 -3.59
C LEU A 179 15.15 20.96 -3.17
N LEU A 180 14.12 21.66 -2.74
CA LEU A 180 12.78 21.10 -2.49
C LEU A 180 11.98 21.17 -3.80
N ASP A 181 11.82 20.02 -4.44
CA ASP A 181 11.10 19.95 -5.72
C ASP A 181 9.62 19.65 -5.51
N ILE A 182 8.77 20.64 -5.74
CA ILE A 182 7.32 20.55 -5.61
C ILE A 182 6.60 20.34 -6.95
N THR A 183 7.31 20.01 -8.03
CA THR A 183 6.71 19.75 -9.35
C THR A 183 5.60 18.69 -9.26
N GLY A 184 5.78 17.67 -8.42
CA GLY A 184 4.86 16.57 -8.21
C GLY A 184 3.74 16.82 -7.19
N VAL A 185 3.66 18.01 -6.60
CA VAL A 185 2.60 18.37 -5.64
C VAL A 185 1.39 18.91 -6.41
N PRO A 186 0.22 18.26 -6.37
CA PRO A 186 -0.92 18.64 -7.20
C PRO A 186 -1.58 19.95 -6.75
N VAL A 187 -1.68 20.18 -5.44
CA VAL A 187 -2.32 21.34 -4.83
C VAL A 187 -1.50 21.83 -3.66
N VAL A 188 -1.34 23.13 -3.55
CA VAL A 188 -0.72 23.82 -2.41
C VAL A 188 -1.78 24.72 -1.80
N ASP A 189 -2.35 24.32 -0.68
CA ASP A 189 -3.21 25.15 0.17
C ASP A 189 -2.38 25.89 1.23
N THR A 190 -3.03 26.66 2.08
CA THR A 190 -2.38 27.42 3.15
C THR A 190 -1.57 26.53 4.10
N MET A 191 -2.08 25.33 4.42
CA MET A 191 -1.42 24.43 5.36
C MET A 191 -0.19 23.80 4.72
N VAL A 192 -0.30 23.33 3.48
CA VAL A 192 0.84 22.79 2.71
C VAL A 192 1.94 23.83 2.55
N ALA A 193 1.57 25.07 2.18
CA ALA A 193 2.53 26.16 2.04
C ALA A 193 3.25 26.45 3.37
N HIS A 194 2.51 26.49 4.48
CA HIS A 194 3.09 26.68 5.80
C HIS A 194 4.10 25.58 6.16
N HIS A 195 3.79 24.32 5.88
CA HIS A 195 4.71 23.21 6.11
C HIS A 195 5.97 23.28 5.24
N ILE A 196 5.84 23.67 3.98
CA ILE A 196 6.99 23.85 3.08
C ILE A 196 7.93 24.96 3.61
N ILE A 197 7.34 26.08 4.05
CA ILE A 197 8.12 27.19 4.61
C ILE A 197 8.84 26.76 5.89
N GLN A 198 8.13 26.10 6.81
CA GLN A 198 8.74 25.57 8.03
C GLN A 198 9.91 24.62 7.74
N ALA A 199 9.77 23.76 6.74
CA ALA A 199 10.83 22.86 6.31
C ALA A 199 12.07 23.64 5.78
N ALA A 200 11.82 24.64 4.95
CA ALA A 200 12.89 25.48 4.40
C ALA A 200 13.59 26.32 5.48
N ASP A 201 12.86 26.87 6.44
CA ASP A 201 13.42 27.59 7.58
C ASP A 201 14.27 26.69 8.48
N ALA A 202 13.80 25.46 8.73
CA ALA A 202 14.54 24.49 9.51
C ALA A 202 15.88 24.12 8.85
N VAL A 203 15.91 23.93 7.53
CA VAL A 203 17.16 23.72 6.75
C VAL A 203 18.11 24.89 6.91
N ARG A 204 17.60 26.13 6.87
CA ARG A 204 18.40 27.35 7.06
C ARG A 204 19.01 27.40 8.45
N LEU A 205 18.27 27.01 9.48
CA LEU A 205 18.77 26.97 10.87
C LEU A 205 19.92 25.97 11.08
N VAL A 206 19.96 24.89 10.31
CA VAL A 206 21.08 23.93 10.35
C VAL A 206 22.24 24.33 9.42
N GLY A 207 22.17 25.51 8.79
CA GLY A 207 23.28 26.11 8.03
C GLY A 207 23.30 25.80 6.54
N ALA A 208 22.26 25.14 6.00
CA ALA A 208 22.12 24.91 4.57
C ALA A 208 21.17 25.93 3.91
N LYS A 209 21.36 26.20 2.61
CA LYS A 209 20.40 26.99 1.82
C LYS A 209 19.30 26.09 1.29
N CYS A 210 18.04 26.49 1.46
CA CYS A 210 16.90 25.82 0.87
C CYS A 210 16.39 26.60 -0.36
N MET A 211 16.20 25.88 -1.45
CA MET A 211 15.63 26.41 -2.70
C MET A 211 14.34 25.67 -3.01
N LEU A 212 13.29 26.41 -3.32
CA LEU A 212 12.01 25.84 -3.74
C LEU A 212 11.94 25.81 -5.26
N VAL A 213 11.84 24.62 -5.85
CA VAL A 213 11.87 24.45 -7.31
C VAL A 213 10.60 23.75 -7.81
N GLY A 214 10.29 23.94 -9.11
CA GLY A 214 9.10 23.34 -9.69
C GLY A 214 7.79 24.06 -9.40
N ILE A 215 7.88 25.37 -9.10
CA ILE A 215 6.68 26.20 -8.86
C ILE A 215 5.94 26.40 -10.18
N ARG A 216 4.76 25.81 -10.29
CA ARG A 216 3.85 25.99 -11.42
C ARG A 216 3.06 27.29 -11.29
N PRO A 217 2.55 27.86 -12.40
CA PRO A 217 1.81 29.12 -12.37
C PRO A 217 0.61 29.11 -11.41
N GLU A 218 -0.11 27.98 -11.31
CA GLU A 218 -1.27 27.83 -10.44
C GLU A 218 -0.85 27.90 -8.97
N ILE A 219 0.28 27.28 -8.63
CA ILE A 219 0.84 27.29 -7.27
C ILE A 219 1.34 28.71 -6.94
N ALA A 220 2.02 29.37 -7.87
CA ALA A 220 2.47 30.75 -7.67
C ALA A 220 1.30 31.70 -7.40
N GLN A 221 0.22 31.58 -8.17
CA GLN A 221 -0.99 32.38 -7.97
C GLN A 221 -1.61 32.11 -6.58
N THR A 222 -1.67 30.87 -6.16
CA THR A 222 -2.18 30.48 -4.84
C THR A 222 -1.34 31.07 -3.72
N ILE A 223 -0.02 30.98 -3.80
CA ILE A 223 0.92 31.53 -2.81
C ILE A 223 0.74 33.05 -2.67
N VAL A 224 0.64 33.77 -3.79
CA VAL A 224 0.41 35.22 -3.79
C VAL A 224 -0.97 35.57 -3.20
N THR A 225 -2.01 34.82 -3.57
CA THR A 225 -3.38 35.05 -3.08
C THR A 225 -3.48 34.81 -1.57
N LEU A 226 -2.74 33.85 -1.06
CA LEU A 226 -2.68 33.54 0.37
C LEU A 226 -1.81 34.51 1.18
N GLY A 227 -1.13 35.46 0.51
CA GLY A 227 -0.23 36.42 1.15
C GLY A 227 1.01 35.78 1.79
N ILE A 228 1.43 34.65 1.27
CA ILE A 228 2.61 33.91 1.78
C ILE A 228 3.88 34.60 1.29
N ASP A 229 4.74 35.00 2.23
CA ASP A 229 6.01 35.62 1.92
C ASP A 229 7.10 34.56 1.65
N LEU A 230 7.62 34.59 0.43
CA LEU A 230 8.73 33.75 -0.02
C LEU A 230 10.01 34.55 -0.29
N ASN A 231 10.10 35.81 0.12
CA ASN A 231 11.24 36.68 -0.17
C ASN A 231 12.57 36.14 0.37
N ASP A 232 12.52 35.37 1.44
CA ASP A 232 13.69 34.74 2.06
C ASP A 232 14.15 33.44 1.37
N PHE A 233 13.39 32.98 0.36
CA PHE A 233 13.67 31.73 -0.35
C PHE A 233 14.03 31.95 -1.81
N THR A 234 15.08 31.29 -2.26
CA THR A 234 15.34 31.20 -3.69
C THR A 234 14.32 30.27 -4.34
N THR A 235 13.60 30.78 -5.32
CA THR A 235 12.54 30.03 -6.00
C THR A 235 12.81 29.94 -7.49
N THR A 236 12.58 28.76 -8.09
CA THR A 236 12.69 28.58 -9.54
C THR A 236 11.52 27.76 -10.08
N SER A 237 11.20 27.99 -11.36
CA SER A 237 10.10 27.29 -12.02
C SER A 237 10.41 25.84 -12.39
N THR A 238 11.69 25.47 -12.44
CA THR A 238 12.12 24.12 -12.82
C THR A 238 13.30 23.65 -11.97
N LEU A 239 13.38 22.32 -11.74
CA LEU A 239 14.51 21.68 -11.08
C LEU A 239 15.84 21.98 -11.82
N GLN A 240 15.82 22.01 -13.16
CA GLN A 240 17.00 22.29 -13.98
C GLN A 240 17.60 23.68 -13.65
N ARG A 241 16.77 24.72 -13.59
CA ARG A 241 17.23 26.07 -13.21
C ARG A 241 17.73 26.12 -11.79
N GLY A 242 16.98 25.50 -10.86
CA GLY A 242 17.41 25.40 -9.47
C GLY A 242 18.76 24.71 -9.32
N MET A 243 19.02 23.66 -10.10
CA MET A 243 20.32 22.97 -10.09
C MET A 243 21.44 23.86 -10.61
N GLN A 244 21.23 24.64 -11.67
CA GLN A 244 22.21 25.59 -12.18
C GLN A 244 22.58 26.65 -11.13
N GLU A 245 21.60 27.18 -10.42
CA GLU A 245 21.83 28.14 -9.34
C GLU A 245 22.53 27.48 -8.15
N ALA A 246 22.16 26.24 -7.76
CA ALA A 246 22.81 25.49 -6.69
C ALA A 246 24.28 25.21 -6.98
N LEU A 247 24.62 24.88 -8.23
CA LEU A 247 26.00 24.73 -8.67
C LEU A 247 26.78 26.04 -8.52
N GLY A 248 26.19 27.17 -8.93
CA GLY A 248 26.81 28.49 -8.74
C GLY A 248 27.07 28.83 -7.27
N LEU A 249 26.09 28.52 -6.38
CA LEU A 249 26.22 28.72 -4.93
C LEU A 249 27.32 27.88 -4.30
N THR A 250 27.66 26.75 -4.90
CA THR A 250 28.72 25.84 -4.45
C THR A 250 30.04 26.00 -5.24
N ASN A 251 30.18 27.10 -6.00
CA ASN A 251 31.34 27.41 -6.85
C ASN A 251 31.61 26.34 -7.92
N ARG A 252 30.57 25.79 -8.54
CA ARG A 252 30.62 24.79 -9.61
C ARG A 252 29.88 25.26 -10.85
N THR A 253 30.27 24.71 -11.99
CA THR A 253 29.59 24.93 -13.27
C THR A 253 29.63 23.65 -14.10
N ILE A 254 28.62 23.48 -14.97
CA ILE A 254 28.60 22.43 -15.97
C ILE A 254 29.24 22.97 -17.23
N VAL A 255 30.25 22.29 -17.77
CA VAL A 255 30.88 22.61 -19.04
C VAL A 255 30.60 21.49 -20.04
N GLU A 256 30.33 21.87 -21.28
CA GLU A 256 30.28 20.90 -22.38
C GLU A 256 31.71 20.50 -22.76
N VAL A 257 31.97 19.21 -22.80
CA VAL A 257 33.27 18.68 -23.24
C VAL A 257 33.08 18.24 -24.68
N GLU A 258 33.86 18.83 -25.61
CA GLU A 258 33.86 18.37 -26.99
C GLU A 258 34.32 16.90 -27.04
N PRO A 259 33.62 16.02 -27.79
CA PRO A 259 34.04 14.64 -27.95
C PRO A 259 35.37 14.60 -28.68
N SER A 260 36.34 13.91 -28.09
CA SER A 260 37.68 13.66 -28.66
C SER A 260 37.60 12.80 -29.93
#